data_d826268e09e5643f01ebba0d491d4c5c
#
_entry.id   d826268e09e5643f01ebba0d491d4c5c
#
_cell.length_a   1.000
_cell.length_b   1.000
_cell.length_c   1.000
_cell.angle_alpha   90.00
_cell.angle_beta   90.00
_cell.angle_gamma   90.00
#
_symmetry.space_group_name_H-M   'P 1'
#
loop_
_entity.id
_entity.type
_entity.pdbx_description
1 polymer ?
#
loop_
_entity_poly.entity_id
_entity_poly.type
_entity_poly.pdbx_seq_one_letter_code
_entity_poly.pdbx_strand_id
1 'polypeptide(L)'
;MAKRQGTRTVILENGVYIGSYSAVVGPKESDGPLGKYFDKTFQDEFLGQDSFEKAESKLQQISVETTLRKADLTPDGVNIIFAGDLLNQCIGSAYGLREMQIPFVGLYGACSTMALGLIMASTAVEAGSAEKAIAVTSSHFCSSERQFRFPLEYGGQRPPTAQWTVTGSGSVLLSQSLKGVKVNSYTIGKIVDLEITDMNNMGAAMAPRDVKIRPYPINEGLVFFYTQIQYLRGFRALSNYFKPYKFH
;
A
#
# COMPACT_ATOMS: atom_id res chain seq x y z
N MET A 1 17.04 -20.16 -3.90
CA MET A 1 17.28 -18.90 -3.14
C MET A 1 17.19 -17.71 -4.08
N ALA A 2 16.69 -16.59 -3.60
CA ALA A 2 16.60 -15.37 -4.40
C ALA A 2 17.96 -14.99 -5.00
N LYS A 3 17.97 -14.62 -6.26
CA LYS A 3 19.20 -14.27 -7.01
C LYS A 3 19.16 -12.81 -7.46
N ARG A 4 20.22 -12.09 -7.17
CA ARG A 4 20.34 -10.69 -7.60
C ARG A 4 20.69 -10.62 -9.09
N GLN A 5 19.94 -9.83 -9.84
CA GLN A 5 20.20 -9.52 -11.24
C GLN A 5 20.45 -8.02 -11.41
N GLY A 6 21.67 -7.67 -11.79
CA GLY A 6 22.09 -6.27 -11.83
C GLY A 6 22.11 -5.63 -10.44
N THR A 7 21.82 -4.32 -10.38
CA THR A 7 21.93 -3.54 -9.12
C THR A 7 20.66 -3.51 -8.28
N ARG A 8 19.48 -3.76 -8.86
CA ARG A 8 18.19 -3.48 -8.21
C ARG A 8 17.15 -4.58 -8.30
N THR A 9 17.31 -5.54 -9.19
CA THR A 9 16.34 -6.61 -9.41
C THR A 9 16.74 -7.85 -8.63
N VAL A 10 15.74 -8.49 -8.02
CA VAL A 10 15.87 -9.78 -7.34
C VAL A 10 14.91 -10.76 -8.02
N ILE A 11 15.44 -11.89 -8.45
CA ILE A 11 14.67 -12.99 -9.01
C ILE A 11 14.35 -13.98 -7.89
N LEU A 12 13.10 -14.42 -7.83
CA LEU A 12 12.61 -15.40 -6.87
C LEU A 12 12.63 -16.79 -7.53
N GLU A 13 13.40 -17.72 -6.96
CA GLU A 13 13.63 -19.03 -7.55
C GLU A 13 12.76 -20.13 -6.91
N ASN A 14 12.35 -19.96 -5.64
CA ASN A 14 11.63 -20.96 -4.86
C ASN A 14 10.12 -21.05 -5.14
N GLY A 15 9.61 -20.21 -6.03
CA GLY A 15 8.20 -20.24 -6.43
C GLY A 15 7.25 -19.57 -5.43
N VAL A 16 7.29 -18.26 -5.40
CA VAL A 16 6.32 -17.44 -4.64
C VAL A 16 5.08 -17.20 -5.48
N TYR A 17 3.90 -17.43 -4.91
CA TYR A 17 2.63 -17.27 -5.63
C TYR A 17 1.68 -16.36 -4.83
N ILE A 18 0.90 -15.56 -5.56
CA ILE A 18 -0.28 -14.88 -5.03
C ILE A 18 -1.40 -15.91 -5.00
N GLY A 19 -1.71 -16.43 -3.82
CA GLY A 19 -2.73 -17.46 -3.64
C GLY A 19 -4.14 -16.92 -3.49
N SER A 20 -4.25 -15.70 -2.95
CA SER A 20 -5.53 -15.01 -2.78
C SER A 20 -5.32 -13.49 -2.69
N TYR A 21 -6.36 -12.75 -2.97
CA TYR A 21 -6.37 -11.29 -2.84
C TYR A 21 -7.78 -10.75 -2.64
N SER A 22 -7.88 -9.54 -2.12
CA SER A 22 -9.14 -8.81 -2.05
C SER A 22 -8.95 -7.31 -2.21
N ALA A 23 -10.02 -6.65 -2.61
CA ALA A 23 -10.14 -5.20 -2.63
C ALA A 23 -11.52 -4.81 -2.12
N VAL A 24 -11.54 -3.91 -1.12
CA VAL A 24 -12.76 -3.38 -0.51
C VAL A 24 -12.72 -1.86 -0.56
N VAL A 25 -13.84 -1.21 -0.85
CA VAL A 25 -13.85 0.23 -1.15
C VAL A 25 -15.07 0.95 -0.58
N GLY A 26 -14.91 2.26 -0.44
CA GLY A 26 -15.97 3.18 -0.04
C GLY A 26 -16.94 3.56 -1.16
N PRO A 27 -17.86 4.50 -0.86
CA PRO A 27 -18.96 4.87 -1.78
C PRO A 27 -18.45 5.40 -3.12
N LYS A 28 -17.50 6.31 -3.08
CA LYS A 28 -17.00 7.00 -4.29
C LYS A 28 -16.35 6.05 -5.29
N GLU A 29 -15.59 5.09 -4.81
CA GLU A 29 -14.94 4.07 -5.62
C GLU A 29 -15.96 3.06 -6.14
N SER A 30 -17.02 2.78 -5.35
CA SER A 30 -18.09 1.88 -5.77
C SER A 30 -18.93 2.45 -6.92
N ASP A 31 -19.10 3.77 -6.97
CA ASP A 31 -19.81 4.48 -8.05
C ASP A 31 -18.97 4.61 -9.33
N GLY A 32 -17.68 4.32 -9.23
CA GLY A 32 -16.74 4.40 -10.34
C GLY A 32 -16.88 3.24 -11.34
N PRO A 33 -16.18 3.32 -12.48
CA PRO A 33 -16.26 2.30 -13.54
C PRO A 33 -15.79 0.91 -13.11
N LEU A 34 -15.01 0.83 -12.05
CA LEU A 34 -14.50 -0.44 -11.49
C LEU A 34 -15.35 -0.96 -10.32
N GLY A 35 -16.42 -0.26 -9.92
CA GLY A 35 -17.22 -0.60 -8.75
C GLY A 35 -17.67 -2.06 -8.67
N LYS A 36 -18.10 -2.64 -9.80
CA LYS A 36 -18.55 -4.03 -9.90
C LYS A 36 -17.46 -5.10 -9.73
N TYR A 37 -16.19 -4.71 -9.76
CA TYR A 37 -15.06 -5.64 -9.66
C TYR A 37 -14.47 -5.75 -8.25
N PHE A 38 -14.89 -4.86 -7.32
CA PHE A 38 -14.45 -4.93 -5.94
C PHE A 38 -15.15 -6.07 -5.19
N ASP A 39 -14.46 -6.69 -4.27
CA ASP A 39 -15.00 -7.80 -3.47
C ASP A 39 -16.09 -7.34 -2.51
N LYS A 40 -15.99 -6.11 -2.02
CA LYS A 40 -17.00 -5.49 -1.16
C LYS A 40 -16.98 -3.97 -1.32
N THR A 41 -18.16 -3.39 -1.38
CA THR A 41 -18.36 -1.95 -1.45
C THR A 41 -19.21 -1.50 -0.27
N PHE A 42 -19.02 -0.25 0.15
CA PHE A 42 -19.79 0.38 1.21
C PHE A 42 -20.48 1.63 0.68
N GLN A 43 -21.66 1.93 1.21
CA GLN A 43 -22.44 3.11 0.84
C GLN A 43 -22.26 4.26 1.84
N ASP A 44 -21.61 3.99 2.96
CA ASP A 44 -21.32 4.94 4.03
C ASP A 44 -19.81 5.13 4.19
N GLU A 45 -19.37 6.38 4.22
CA GLU A 45 -17.97 6.77 4.42
C GLU A 45 -17.43 6.34 5.80
N PHE A 46 -18.31 6.26 6.79
CA PHE A 46 -17.92 5.85 8.15
C PHE A 46 -17.90 4.33 8.34
N LEU A 47 -18.49 3.55 7.43
CA LEU A 47 -18.63 2.10 7.58
C LEU A 47 -19.26 1.69 8.92
N GLY A 48 -20.18 2.49 9.42
CA GLY A 48 -20.79 2.30 10.73
C GLY A 48 -19.88 2.61 11.92
N GLN A 49 -18.73 3.25 11.70
CA GLN A 49 -17.80 3.67 12.76
C GLN A 49 -18.06 5.13 13.15
N ASP A 50 -17.47 5.57 14.25
CA ASP A 50 -17.63 6.93 14.78
C ASP A 50 -16.55 7.91 14.31
N SER A 51 -15.53 7.43 13.57
CA SER A 51 -14.50 8.28 12.96
C SER A 51 -13.96 7.68 11.65
N PHE A 52 -13.38 8.52 10.81
CA PHE A 52 -12.78 8.10 9.55
C PHE A 52 -11.54 7.21 9.74
N GLU A 53 -10.77 7.42 10.81
CA GLU A 53 -9.63 6.59 11.16
C GLU A 53 -10.06 5.17 11.55
N LYS A 54 -11.16 5.04 12.30
CA LYS A 54 -11.75 3.74 12.62
C LYS A 54 -12.38 3.08 11.39
N ALA A 55 -12.99 3.86 10.50
CA ALA A 55 -13.49 3.37 9.22
C ALA A 55 -12.36 2.79 8.36
N GLU A 56 -11.21 3.48 8.28
CA GLU A 56 -10.02 2.98 7.58
C GLU A 56 -9.49 1.67 8.19
N SER A 57 -9.39 1.62 9.51
CA SER A 57 -9.02 0.38 10.25
C SER A 57 -9.97 -0.77 9.92
N LYS A 58 -11.28 -0.49 9.85
CA LYS A 58 -12.31 -1.47 9.52
C LYS A 58 -12.21 -1.96 8.07
N LEU A 59 -11.91 -1.07 7.11
CA LEU A 59 -11.64 -1.44 5.72
C LEU A 59 -10.50 -2.44 5.63
N GLN A 60 -9.40 -2.16 6.32
CA GLN A 60 -8.22 -3.02 6.31
C GLN A 60 -8.51 -4.39 6.92
N GLN A 61 -9.21 -4.43 8.05
CA GLN A 61 -9.67 -5.66 8.67
C GLN A 61 -10.51 -6.50 7.70
N ILE A 62 -11.53 -5.91 7.09
CA ILE A 62 -12.43 -6.60 6.15
C ILE A 62 -11.68 -7.10 4.92
N SER A 63 -10.70 -6.34 4.44
CA SER A 63 -9.87 -6.76 3.30
C SER A 63 -9.09 -8.04 3.65
N VAL A 64 -8.42 -8.10 4.79
CA VAL A 64 -7.69 -9.31 5.22
C VAL A 64 -8.63 -10.47 5.45
N GLU A 65 -9.75 -10.29 6.16
CA GLU A 65 -10.77 -11.32 6.37
C GLU A 65 -11.29 -11.91 5.04
N THR A 66 -11.51 -11.03 4.05
CA THR A 66 -11.96 -11.45 2.72
C THR A 66 -10.90 -12.26 1.99
N THR A 67 -9.64 -11.86 2.08
CA THR A 67 -8.51 -12.59 1.49
C THR A 67 -8.35 -13.96 2.12
N LEU A 68 -8.42 -14.06 3.45
CA LEU A 68 -8.35 -15.32 4.19
C LEU A 68 -9.50 -16.25 3.83
N ARG A 69 -10.73 -15.75 3.83
CA ARG A 69 -11.92 -16.52 3.46
C ARG A 69 -11.83 -17.08 2.04
N LYS A 70 -11.33 -16.31 1.06
CA LYS A 70 -11.12 -16.75 -0.32
C LYS A 70 -10.05 -17.84 -0.45
N ALA A 71 -9.12 -17.91 0.49
CA ALA A 71 -8.07 -18.92 0.56
C ALA A 71 -8.44 -20.12 1.47
N ASP A 72 -9.63 -20.11 2.06
CA ASP A 72 -10.06 -21.09 3.05
C ASP A 72 -9.08 -21.21 4.24
N LEU A 73 -8.66 -20.05 4.75
CA LEU A 73 -7.70 -19.91 5.86
C LEU A 73 -8.28 -19.12 7.01
N THR A 74 -7.78 -19.45 8.21
CA THR A 74 -7.95 -18.66 9.43
C THR A 74 -6.71 -17.78 9.69
N PRO A 75 -6.79 -16.75 10.55
CA PRO A 75 -5.63 -15.94 10.92
C PRO A 75 -4.41 -16.75 11.41
N ASP A 76 -4.63 -17.81 12.15
CA ASP A 76 -3.56 -18.70 12.67
C ASP A 76 -2.76 -19.39 11.55
N GLY A 77 -3.34 -19.48 10.36
CA GLY A 77 -2.69 -20.05 9.18
C GLY A 77 -1.72 -19.09 8.48
N VAL A 78 -1.53 -17.86 8.99
CA VAL A 78 -0.65 -16.84 8.40
C VAL A 78 0.50 -16.52 9.36
N ASN A 79 1.72 -16.56 8.88
CA ASN A 79 2.91 -16.38 9.70
C ASN A 79 3.24 -14.91 9.97
N ILE A 80 2.93 -14.01 9.01
CA ILE A 80 3.28 -12.60 9.12
C ILE A 80 2.40 -11.73 8.21
N ILE A 81 2.09 -10.53 8.68
CA ILE A 81 1.40 -9.51 7.91
C ILE A 81 2.26 -8.24 7.80
N PHE A 82 2.46 -7.78 6.58
CA PHE A 82 3.10 -6.52 6.24
C PHE A 82 2.00 -5.52 5.88
N ALA A 83 1.80 -4.53 6.74
CA ALA A 83 0.67 -3.64 6.60
C ALA A 83 1.07 -2.17 6.70
N GLY A 84 0.35 -1.31 6.01
CA GLY A 84 0.53 0.12 6.12
C GLY A 84 -0.68 0.92 5.65
N ASP A 85 -0.68 2.16 6.06
CA ASP A 85 -1.71 3.15 5.76
C ASP A 85 -1.06 4.52 5.54
N LEU A 86 -1.86 5.56 5.39
CA LEU A 86 -1.36 6.92 5.20
C LEU A 86 -1.27 7.72 6.50
N LEU A 87 -1.69 7.16 7.62
CA LEU A 87 -1.68 7.85 8.91
C LEU A 87 -0.32 7.70 9.60
N ASN A 88 -0.01 8.63 10.51
CA ASN A 88 1.22 8.57 11.28
C ASN A 88 1.32 7.26 12.07
N GLN A 89 2.52 6.69 12.09
CA GLN A 89 2.84 5.48 12.86
C GLN A 89 2.02 4.24 12.48
N CYS A 90 1.46 4.19 11.26
CA CYS A 90 0.62 3.09 10.79
C CYS A 90 -0.54 2.80 11.76
N ILE A 91 -1.18 3.86 12.29
CA ILE A 91 -2.19 3.71 13.34
C ILE A 91 -3.44 3.00 12.82
N GLY A 92 -3.84 3.25 11.56
CA GLY A 92 -4.96 2.55 10.91
C GLY A 92 -4.72 1.05 10.86
N SER A 93 -3.53 0.64 10.44
CA SER A 93 -3.12 -0.77 10.34
C SER A 93 -2.99 -1.43 11.70
N ALA A 94 -2.31 -0.78 12.65
CA ALA A 94 -2.09 -1.35 13.97
C ALA A 94 -3.41 -1.60 14.73
N TYR A 95 -4.34 -0.67 14.68
CA TYR A 95 -5.65 -0.84 15.32
C TYR A 95 -6.57 -1.77 14.54
N GLY A 96 -6.54 -1.74 13.21
CA GLY A 96 -7.40 -2.57 12.36
C GLY A 96 -7.08 -4.06 12.44
N LEU A 97 -5.81 -4.39 12.61
CA LEU A 97 -5.34 -5.78 12.53
C LEU A 97 -5.03 -6.43 13.88
N ARG A 98 -5.05 -5.67 14.97
CA ARG A 98 -4.66 -6.16 16.31
C ARG A 98 -5.44 -7.39 16.76
N GLU A 99 -6.73 -7.47 16.45
CA GLU A 99 -7.60 -8.58 16.87
C GLU A 99 -7.33 -9.87 16.11
N MET A 100 -6.63 -9.79 14.97
CA MET A 100 -6.27 -10.98 14.19
C MET A 100 -5.12 -11.77 14.81
N GLN A 101 -4.36 -11.17 15.72
CA GLN A 101 -3.22 -11.79 16.42
C GLN A 101 -2.15 -12.37 15.49
N ILE A 102 -2.08 -11.91 14.23
CA ILE A 102 -1.02 -12.29 13.29
C ILE A 102 0.22 -11.43 13.58
N PRO A 103 1.43 -11.99 13.59
CA PRO A 103 2.67 -11.21 13.69
C PRO A 103 2.70 -10.08 12.66
N PHE A 104 2.95 -8.85 13.12
CA PHE A 104 2.74 -7.63 12.36
C PHE A 104 4.03 -6.85 12.14
N VAL A 105 4.23 -6.40 10.90
CA VAL A 105 5.27 -5.45 10.52
C VAL A 105 4.65 -4.24 9.83
N GLY A 106 4.73 -3.09 10.49
CA GLY A 106 4.24 -1.82 9.95
C GLY A 106 5.17 -1.27 8.85
N LEU A 107 4.58 -0.85 7.75
CA LEU A 107 5.26 -0.25 6.60
C LEU A 107 4.76 1.16 6.37
N TYR A 108 5.67 2.08 6.09
CA TYR A 108 5.33 3.47 5.85
C TYR A 108 6.05 4.01 4.61
N GLY A 109 5.36 3.96 3.48
CA GLY A 109 5.88 4.37 2.17
C GLY A 109 4.86 5.12 1.32
N ALA A 110 3.81 5.68 1.94
CA ALA A 110 2.71 6.37 1.25
C ALA A 110 2.19 5.55 0.04
N CYS A 111 2.11 6.12 -1.15
CA CYS A 111 1.58 5.46 -2.35
C CYS A 111 2.36 4.19 -2.77
N SER A 112 3.57 4.00 -2.29
CA SER A 112 4.39 2.83 -2.59
C SER A 112 4.25 1.69 -1.57
N THR A 113 3.46 1.85 -0.52
CA THR A 113 3.37 0.90 0.60
C THR A 113 2.90 -0.48 0.15
N MET A 114 1.95 -0.58 -0.77
CA MET A 114 1.50 -1.89 -1.28
C MET A 114 2.62 -2.63 -2.02
N ALA A 115 3.36 -1.95 -2.89
CA ALA A 115 4.50 -2.55 -3.58
C ALA A 115 5.61 -2.96 -2.59
N LEU A 116 5.87 -2.14 -1.57
CA LEU A 116 6.80 -2.48 -0.49
C LEU A 116 6.33 -3.72 0.28
N GLY A 117 5.04 -3.78 0.64
CA GLY A 117 4.45 -4.94 1.31
C GLY A 117 4.58 -6.22 0.51
N LEU A 118 4.31 -6.15 -0.80
CA LEU A 118 4.47 -7.30 -1.71
C LEU A 118 5.93 -7.76 -1.82
N ILE A 119 6.88 -6.82 -1.86
CA ILE A 119 8.33 -7.15 -1.85
C ILE A 119 8.72 -7.82 -0.54
N MET A 120 8.30 -7.27 0.60
CA MET A 120 8.63 -7.83 1.92
C MET A 120 8.02 -9.22 2.11
N ALA A 121 6.73 -9.39 1.78
CA ALA A 121 6.04 -10.67 1.86
C ALA A 121 6.67 -11.70 0.91
N SER A 122 6.98 -11.31 -0.33
CA SER A 122 7.67 -12.20 -1.29
C SER A 122 9.04 -12.63 -0.79
N THR A 123 9.78 -11.70 -0.19
CA THR A 123 11.12 -11.98 0.37
C THR A 123 11.02 -12.93 1.56
N ALA A 124 10.04 -12.73 2.45
CA ALA A 124 9.82 -13.60 3.61
C ALA A 124 9.48 -15.03 3.19
N VAL A 125 8.60 -15.18 2.18
CA VAL A 125 8.20 -16.48 1.64
C VAL A 125 9.37 -17.13 0.88
N GLU A 126 10.08 -16.39 0.05
CA GLU A 126 11.24 -16.90 -0.71
C GLU A 126 12.37 -17.38 0.22
N ALA A 127 12.59 -16.66 1.32
CA ALA A 127 13.61 -17.01 2.31
C ALA A 127 13.21 -18.16 3.23
N GLY A 128 11.95 -18.60 3.19
CA GLY A 128 11.42 -19.64 4.09
C GLY A 128 11.19 -19.15 5.52
N SER A 129 11.25 -17.85 5.79
CA SER A 129 10.91 -17.27 7.11
C SER A 129 9.40 -17.18 7.34
N ALA A 130 8.60 -17.34 6.30
CA ALA A 130 7.16 -17.48 6.36
C ALA A 130 6.68 -18.47 5.29
N GLU A 131 5.74 -19.35 5.61
CA GLU A 131 5.03 -20.16 4.62
C GLU A 131 3.95 -19.34 3.91
N LYS A 132 3.27 -18.52 4.66
CA LYS A 132 2.19 -17.64 4.22
C LYS A 132 2.40 -16.23 4.80
N ALA A 133 2.45 -15.24 3.93
CA ALA A 133 2.59 -13.84 4.29
C ALA A 133 1.50 -13.00 3.61
N ILE A 134 0.97 -12.01 4.32
CA ILE A 134 0.00 -11.07 3.78
C ILE A 134 0.67 -9.70 3.60
N ALA A 135 0.41 -9.06 2.46
CA ALA A 135 0.61 -7.65 2.26
C ALA A 135 -0.76 -6.95 2.22
N VAL A 136 -0.95 -5.90 3.01
CA VAL A 136 -2.20 -5.14 3.05
C VAL A 136 -1.94 -3.65 3.19
N THR A 137 -2.75 -2.86 2.51
CA THR A 137 -2.72 -1.39 2.65
C THR A 137 -4.12 -0.83 2.63
N SER A 138 -4.27 0.33 3.25
CA SER A 138 -5.51 1.09 3.23
C SER A 138 -5.26 2.58 3.05
N SER A 139 -6.30 3.28 2.70
CA SER A 139 -6.42 4.72 2.83
C SER A 139 -7.89 5.08 3.01
N HIS A 140 -8.12 6.20 3.68
CA HIS A 140 -9.43 6.83 3.74
C HIS A 140 -9.29 8.29 3.33
N PHE A 141 -10.10 8.74 2.39
CA PHE A 141 -10.00 10.09 1.85
C PHE A 141 -9.93 11.17 2.94
N CYS A 142 -10.89 11.18 3.85
CA CYS A 142 -10.98 12.25 4.86
C CYS A 142 -9.81 12.24 5.87
N SER A 143 -9.41 11.06 6.37
CA SER A 143 -8.30 10.95 7.33
C SER A 143 -6.96 11.31 6.67
N SER A 144 -6.73 10.84 5.45
CA SER A 144 -5.50 11.11 4.70
C SER A 144 -5.38 12.57 4.30
N GLU A 145 -6.45 13.19 3.82
CA GLU A 145 -6.44 14.61 3.45
C GLU A 145 -6.16 15.49 4.67
N ARG A 146 -6.74 15.20 5.82
CA ARG A 146 -6.48 15.89 7.07
C ARG A 146 -5.02 15.76 7.53
N GLN A 147 -4.41 14.60 7.30
CA GLN A 147 -3.03 14.33 7.64
C GLN A 147 -2.04 15.07 6.74
N PHE A 148 -2.26 15.07 5.42
CA PHE A 148 -1.29 15.53 4.44
C PHE A 148 -1.49 16.95 3.95
N ARG A 149 -2.67 17.53 4.16
CA ARG A 149 -3.01 18.89 3.73
C ARG A 149 -3.25 19.83 4.91
N PHE A 150 -2.35 19.80 5.86
CA PHE A 150 -2.40 20.74 6.97
C PHE A 150 -1.61 22.04 6.66
N PRO A 151 -2.16 23.22 6.99
CA PRO A 151 -3.53 23.40 7.44
C PRO A 151 -4.51 23.15 6.27
N LEU A 152 -5.56 22.37 6.54
CA LEU A 152 -6.71 22.32 5.65
C LEU A 152 -7.33 23.71 5.67
N GLU A 153 -6.97 24.53 4.71
CA GLU A 153 -7.71 25.75 4.46
C GLU A 153 -9.12 25.35 4.08
N TYR A 154 -10.04 25.92 4.83
CA TYR A 154 -11.46 25.69 4.77
C TYR A 154 -11.99 25.45 3.36
N GLY A 155 -12.53 24.26 3.14
CA GLY A 155 -13.50 24.01 2.08
C GLY A 155 -13.08 24.40 0.68
N GLY A 156 -11.78 24.41 0.38
CA GLY A 156 -11.31 24.61 -0.97
C GLY A 156 -11.99 23.60 -1.88
N GLN A 157 -12.95 24.06 -2.67
CA GLN A 157 -13.62 23.20 -3.63
C GLN A 157 -12.58 22.72 -4.63
N ARG A 158 -12.41 21.40 -4.70
CA ARG A 158 -11.54 20.82 -5.71
C ARG A 158 -12.22 20.87 -7.07
N PRO A 159 -11.50 21.24 -8.12
CA PRO A 159 -12.03 21.10 -9.47
C PRO A 159 -12.36 19.63 -9.76
N PRO A 160 -13.31 19.35 -10.67
CA PRO A 160 -13.68 17.97 -11.04
C PRO A 160 -12.49 17.11 -11.52
N THR A 161 -11.42 17.75 -12.01
CA THR A 161 -10.19 17.10 -12.47
C THR A 161 -9.18 16.82 -11.37
N ALA A 162 -9.42 17.27 -10.14
CA ALA A 162 -8.51 17.02 -9.02
C ALA A 162 -8.48 15.53 -8.66
N GLN A 163 -7.29 15.04 -8.38
CA GLN A 163 -7.13 13.69 -7.86
C GLN A 163 -7.57 13.61 -6.40
N TRP A 164 -8.16 12.49 -6.05
CA TRP A 164 -8.68 12.20 -4.73
C TRP A 164 -7.95 10.99 -4.15
N THR A 165 -7.69 11.03 -2.84
CA THR A 165 -7.23 9.85 -2.12
C THR A 165 -8.34 8.81 -2.11
N VAL A 166 -8.01 7.58 -2.42
CA VAL A 166 -8.95 6.45 -2.43
C VAL A 166 -9.42 6.15 -0.99
N THR A 167 -10.72 5.85 -0.84
CA THR A 167 -11.24 5.22 0.37
C THR A 167 -11.34 3.72 0.10
N GLY A 168 -10.39 2.95 0.59
CA GLY A 168 -10.35 1.52 0.32
C GLY A 168 -9.18 0.81 0.96
N SER A 169 -9.21 -0.50 0.87
CA SER A 169 -8.12 -1.38 1.28
C SER A 169 -7.97 -2.54 0.31
N GLY A 170 -6.71 -2.90 0.05
CA GLY A 170 -6.35 -4.09 -0.71
C GLY A 170 -5.43 -5.00 0.09
N SER A 171 -5.67 -6.31 0.03
CA SER A 171 -4.81 -7.30 0.64
C SER A 171 -4.46 -8.44 -0.31
N VAL A 172 -3.27 -8.99 -0.17
CA VAL A 172 -2.71 -10.05 -1.02
C VAL A 172 -2.02 -11.07 -0.13
N LEU A 173 -2.38 -12.34 -0.29
CA LEU A 173 -1.76 -13.49 0.37
C LEU A 173 -0.72 -14.12 -0.56
N LEU A 174 0.50 -14.26 -0.07
CA LEU A 174 1.61 -14.90 -0.79
C LEU A 174 2.04 -16.18 -0.07
N SER A 175 2.36 -17.22 -0.88
CA SER A 175 2.81 -18.51 -0.35
C SER A 175 3.53 -19.29 -1.44
N GLN A 176 4.32 -20.29 -1.03
CA GLN A 176 4.87 -21.31 -1.95
C GLN A 176 3.89 -22.48 -2.19
N SER A 177 2.99 -22.73 -1.26
CA SER A 177 2.09 -23.89 -1.28
C SER A 177 0.76 -23.63 -1.98
N LEU A 178 0.37 -22.37 -2.18
CA LEU A 178 -0.88 -22.00 -2.84
C LEU A 178 -0.69 -21.88 -4.36
N LYS A 179 -1.73 -22.28 -5.10
CA LYS A 179 -1.76 -22.08 -6.55
C LYS A 179 -2.26 -20.66 -6.87
N GLY A 180 -1.62 -20.01 -7.83
CA GLY A 180 -2.01 -18.67 -8.22
C GLY A 180 -1.01 -18.03 -9.19
N VAL A 181 -1.01 -16.71 -9.25
CA VAL A 181 -0.08 -15.96 -10.10
C VAL A 181 1.32 -16.01 -9.49
N LYS A 182 2.28 -16.52 -10.24
CA LYS A 182 3.68 -16.58 -9.81
C LYS A 182 4.30 -15.18 -9.76
N VAL A 183 5.01 -14.90 -8.68
CA VAL A 183 5.87 -13.71 -8.55
C VAL A 183 7.28 -14.13 -8.97
N ASN A 184 7.73 -13.68 -10.14
CA ASN A 184 9.04 -14.06 -10.66
C ASN A 184 10.18 -13.20 -10.14
N SER A 185 9.92 -11.91 -9.96
CA SER A 185 10.96 -10.97 -9.52
C SER A 185 10.36 -9.70 -8.94
N TYR A 186 11.20 -8.94 -8.27
CA TYR A 186 10.89 -7.56 -7.92
C TYR A 186 12.09 -6.64 -8.18
N THR A 187 11.81 -5.37 -8.42
CA THR A 187 12.85 -4.35 -8.63
C THR A 187 12.67 -3.21 -7.64
N ILE A 188 13.71 -2.91 -6.89
CA ILE A 188 13.70 -1.79 -5.94
C ILE A 188 14.11 -0.52 -6.69
N GLY A 189 13.31 0.53 -6.54
CA GLY A 189 13.58 1.85 -7.11
C GLY A 189 14.69 2.59 -6.37
N LYS A 190 14.81 3.86 -6.69
CA LYS A 190 15.68 4.81 -5.99
C LYS A 190 14.90 6.08 -5.68
N ILE A 191 15.36 6.82 -4.70
CA ILE A 191 14.83 8.15 -4.39
C ILE A 191 15.14 9.08 -5.57
N VAL A 192 14.11 9.76 -6.06
CA VAL A 192 14.22 10.74 -7.16
C VAL A 192 13.53 12.02 -6.71
N ASP A 193 14.27 13.13 -6.70
CA ASP A 193 13.69 14.46 -6.55
C ASP A 193 13.29 14.99 -7.93
N LEU A 194 12.02 15.29 -8.11
CA LEU A 194 11.47 15.87 -9.34
C LEU A 194 11.30 17.39 -9.25
N GLU A 195 11.75 17.98 -8.15
CA GLU A 195 11.62 19.42 -7.86
C GLU A 195 10.19 19.96 -7.95
N ILE A 196 9.20 19.12 -7.69
CA ILE A 196 7.78 19.48 -7.74
C ILE A 196 7.46 20.31 -6.49
N THR A 197 6.91 21.48 -6.70
CA THR A 197 6.52 22.42 -5.64
C THR A 197 5.01 22.49 -5.44
N ASP A 198 4.22 22.11 -6.45
CA ASP A 198 2.76 22.07 -6.40
C ASP A 198 2.28 20.64 -6.17
N MET A 199 1.68 20.39 -5.01
CA MET A 199 1.13 19.08 -4.65
C MET A 199 -0.05 18.65 -5.54
N ASN A 200 -0.74 19.59 -6.18
CA ASN A 200 -1.83 19.26 -7.10
C ASN A 200 -1.33 18.64 -8.42
N ASN A 201 -0.08 18.87 -8.78
CA ASN A 201 0.55 18.30 -9.97
C ASN A 201 1.31 16.99 -9.72
N MET A 202 1.22 16.44 -8.53
CA MET A 202 1.95 15.23 -8.13
C MET A 202 1.71 14.05 -9.09
N GLY A 203 0.46 13.77 -9.43
CA GLY A 203 0.13 12.66 -10.32
C GLY A 203 0.69 12.82 -11.72
N ALA A 204 0.61 14.01 -12.31
CA ALA A 204 1.17 14.30 -13.62
C ALA A 204 2.69 14.16 -13.66
N ALA A 205 3.37 14.50 -12.58
CA ALA A 205 4.81 14.37 -12.47
C ALA A 205 5.28 12.93 -12.23
N MET A 206 4.48 12.12 -11.56
CA MET A 206 4.78 10.70 -11.28
C MET A 206 4.52 9.79 -12.49
N ALA A 207 3.42 9.98 -13.20
CA ALA A 207 2.97 9.12 -14.29
C ALA A 207 4.03 8.86 -15.38
N PRO A 208 4.81 9.85 -15.87
CA PRO A 208 5.83 9.59 -16.90
C PRO A 208 6.98 8.72 -16.44
N ARG A 209 7.19 8.58 -15.14
CA ARG A 209 8.25 7.74 -14.58
C ARG A 209 7.80 6.30 -14.34
N ASP A 210 6.55 6.13 -14.00
CA ASP A 210 5.96 4.80 -13.85
C ASP A 210 5.83 4.08 -15.21
N VAL A 211 5.59 4.83 -16.28
CA VAL A 211 5.48 4.30 -17.66
C VAL A 211 6.85 3.92 -18.29
N LYS A 212 7.97 4.45 -17.80
CA LYS A 212 9.31 4.06 -18.27
C LYS A 212 9.80 2.69 -17.80
N ILE A 213 8.98 1.97 -17.09
CA ILE A 213 9.22 0.58 -16.72
C ILE A 213 9.06 -0.24 -18.01
N ARG A 214 10.17 -0.74 -18.56
CA ARG A 214 10.12 -1.63 -19.72
C ARG A 214 9.17 -2.80 -19.41
N PRO A 215 8.18 -3.07 -20.27
CA PRO A 215 7.39 -4.27 -20.11
C PRO A 215 8.33 -5.46 -20.26
N TYR A 216 8.61 -6.15 -19.17
CA TYR A 216 9.04 -7.53 -19.26
C TYR A 216 7.88 -8.30 -19.90
N PRO A 217 8.16 -9.31 -20.73
CA PRO A 217 7.09 -10.07 -21.37
C PRO A 217 6.15 -10.59 -20.30
N ILE A 218 4.89 -10.18 -20.37
CA ILE A 218 3.81 -10.45 -19.41
C ILE A 218 3.51 -11.96 -19.29
N ASN A 219 4.11 -12.78 -20.15
CA ASN A 219 3.79 -14.19 -20.29
C ASN A 219 4.38 -15.12 -19.23
N GLU A 220 5.22 -14.60 -18.30
CA GLU A 220 5.96 -15.46 -17.37
C GLU A 220 5.79 -15.13 -15.88
N GLY A 221 4.81 -14.33 -15.50
CA GLY A 221 4.53 -13.98 -14.09
C GLY A 221 4.62 -12.49 -13.76
N LEU A 222 4.37 -12.15 -12.51
CA LEU A 222 4.26 -10.79 -12.02
C LEU A 222 5.62 -10.23 -11.61
N VAL A 223 5.88 -8.99 -11.97
CA VAL A 223 7.06 -8.22 -11.55
C VAL A 223 6.59 -7.02 -10.74
N PHE A 224 7.08 -6.88 -9.52
CA PHE A 224 6.79 -5.72 -8.69
C PHE A 224 7.87 -4.66 -8.84
N PHE A 225 7.44 -3.42 -8.99
CA PHE A 225 8.31 -2.26 -8.98
C PHE A 225 8.00 -1.40 -7.75
N TYR A 226 9.02 -1.05 -7.03
CA TYR A 226 8.94 -0.12 -5.92
C TYR A 226 9.85 1.06 -6.20
N THR A 227 9.26 2.25 -6.32
CA THR A 227 10.00 3.50 -6.44
C THR A 227 9.47 4.47 -5.40
N GLN A 228 10.33 4.92 -4.51
CA GLN A 228 10.01 5.96 -3.54
C GLN A 228 10.38 7.31 -4.15
N ILE A 229 9.37 8.17 -4.30
CA ILE A 229 9.54 9.57 -4.70
C ILE A 229 9.38 10.41 -3.44
N GLN A 230 10.40 11.16 -3.08
CA GLN A 230 10.37 12.07 -1.94
C GLN A 230 10.38 13.53 -2.39
N TYR A 231 9.53 14.33 -1.76
CA TYR A 231 9.51 15.78 -1.90
C TYR A 231 10.53 16.40 -0.93
N LEU A 232 11.79 16.54 -1.36
CA LEU A 232 12.84 17.09 -0.51
C LEU A 232 12.69 18.60 -0.24
N ARG A 233 12.00 19.36 -1.11
CA ARG A 233 11.81 20.80 -0.90
C ARG A 233 10.85 21.16 0.23
N GLY A 234 9.81 20.36 0.46
CA GLY A 234 8.94 20.52 1.64
C GLY A 234 9.69 20.38 2.96
N PHE A 235 10.68 19.51 3.00
CA PHE A 235 11.58 19.33 4.15
C PHE A 235 12.55 20.51 4.33
N ARG A 236 12.99 21.19 3.29
CA ARG A 236 13.81 22.42 3.41
C ARG A 236 13.04 23.56 4.05
N ALA A 237 11.75 23.71 3.76
CA ALA A 237 10.90 24.68 4.44
C ALA A 237 10.76 24.34 5.94
N LEU A 238 10.57 23.06 6.27
CA LEU A 238 10.52 22.59 7.66
C LEU A 238 11.90 22.66 8.34
N SER A 239 13.00 22.40 7.65
CA SER A 239 14.35 22.50 8.23
C SER A 239 14.73 23.93 8.60
N ASN A 240 14.14 24.94 7.96
CA ASN A 240 14.30 26.33 8.39
C ASN A 240 13.53 26.67 9.68
N TYR A 241 12.46 25.92 10.00
CA TYR A 241 11.74 25.99 11.26
C TYR A 241 12.44 25.21 12.39
N PHE A 242 13.22 24.20 12.07
CA PHE A 242 13.95 23.35 13.02
C PHE A 242 15.43 23.72 13.22
N LYS A 243 15.87 24.86 12.69
CA LYS A 243 17.14 25.47 13.15
C LYS A 243 16.87 26.22 14.45
N PRO A 244 17.02 25.64 15.66
CA PRO A 244 18.35 25.68 16.28
C PRO A 244 18.67 24.59 17.32
N TYR A 245 18.48 23.34 17.07
CA TYR A 245 19.02 22.34 17.99
C TYR A 245 20.31 21.76 17.41
N LYS A 246 21.44 22.46 17.71
CA LYS A 246 22.76 21.82 17.68
C LYS A 246 22.83 20.92 18.91
N PHE A 247 22.80 19.60 18.70
CA PHE A 247 23.28 18.68 19.70
C PHE A 247 24.80 18.86 19.78
N HIS A 248 25.28 19.26 20.95
CA HIS A 248 26.69 19.20 21.32
C HIS A 248 27.03 17.79 21.79
#